data_a8c520b3005401355f7cc4a422a99d18
#
_entry.id   a8c520b3005401355f7cc4a422a99d18
#
_cell.length_a   1.000
_cell.length_b   1.000
_cell.length_c   1.000
_cell.angle_alpha   90.00
_cell.angle_beta   90.00
_cell.angle_gamma   90.00
#
_symmetry.space_group_name_H-M   'P 1'
#
loop_
_entity.id
_entity.type
_entity.pdbx_description
1 polymer ?
#
loop_
_entity_poly.entity_id
_entity_poly.type
_entity_poly.pdbx_seq_one_letter_code
_entity_poly.pdbx_strand_id
1 'polypeptide(L)'
;MPLPTIATPTYELTLPSSKKAIKYRPFLVKEEKILIIAMESQDDKQITNAIKTVISNCILTKGVKVEDLATFDIEYLFLNIRGKSVGETVDVLITCPDDEVTQVPVTINLDDIQVQTNENHTRDIKLDDNLTMRMKYPSLSQFIKNNFNITDVTVDDTFDLITGCIEQVYSEEESWAASDCTKKELFEFIDQLSSKQFKEIETLDRKSTRLNSS
;
A
#
# COMPACT_ATOMS: atom_id res chain seq x y z
N MET A 1 -15.30 -20.03 -37.31
CA MET A 1 -16.19 -19.59 -36.23
C MET A 1 -15.32 -19.08 -35.09
N PRO A 2 -15.56 -17.89 -34.52
CA PRO A 2 -14.85 -17.45 -33.33
C PRO A 2 -15.22 -18.35 -32.15
N LEU A 3 -14.25 -18.61 -31.26
CA LEU A 3 -14.52 -19.37 -30.02
C LEU A 3 -15.46 -18.59 -29.09
N PRO A 4 -16.26 -19.27 -28.27
CA PRO A 4 -17.16 -18.59 -27.34
C PRO A 4 -16.38 -17.82 -26.28
N THR A 5 -16.94 -16.68 -25.86
CA THR A 5 -16.37 -15.87 -24.77
C THR A 5 -16.82 -16.47 -23.44
N ILE A 6 -15.87 -16.69 -22.52
CA ILE A 6 -16.16 -17.20 -21.18
C ILE A 6 -16.50 -16.01 -20.27
N ALA A 7 -17.66 -16.08 -19.60
CA ALA A 7 -18.03 -15.06 -18.62
C ALA A 7 -17.16 -15.19 -17.36
N THR A 8 -16.65 -14.07 -16.87
CA THR A 8 -15.84 -14.03 -15.64
C THR A 8 -16.71 -13.48 -14.50
N PRO A 9 -16.72 -14.10 -13.31
CA PRO A 9 -17.46 -13.58 -12.16
C PRO A 9 -16.87 -12.23 -11.70
N THR A 10 -17.72 -11.41 -11.09
CA THR A 10 -17.37 -10.11 -10.55
C THR A 10 -17.61 -10.10 -9.06
N TYR A 11 -16.67 -9.58 -8.30
CA TYR A 11 -16.71 -9.44 -6.85
C TYR A 11 -16.58 -7.98 -6.45
N GLU A 12 -16.92 -7.69 -5.20
CA GLU A 12 -16.79 -6.35 -4.62
C GLU A 12 -16.08 -6.45 -3.27
N LEU A 13 -15.19 -5.50 -3.00
CA LEU A 13 -14.54 -5.33 -1.70
C LEU A 13 -14.44 -3.85 -1.35
N THR A 14 -14.30 -3.57 -0.06
CA THR A 14 -14.11 -2.20 0.45
C THR A 14 -12.65 -1.99 0.82
N LEU A 15 -12.02 -0.96 0.24
CA LEU A 15 -10.63 -0.61 0.57
C LEU A 15 -10.50 -0.21 2.04
N PRO A 16 -9.52 -0.75 2.78
CA PRO A 16 -9.31 -0.41 4.19
C PRO A 16 -9.00 1.06 4.44
N SER A 17 -8.21 1.72 3.57
CA SER A 17 -7.76 3.10 3.74
C SER A 17 -8.88 4.13 3.54
N SER A 18 -9.60 4.01 2.42
CA SER A 18 -10.55 5.02 1.94
C SER A 18 -12.01 4.65 2.14
N LYS A 19 -12.29 3.41 2.59
CA LYS A 19 -13.66 2.83 2.68
C LYS A 19 -14.41 2.83 1.36
N LYS A 20 -13.70 2.95 0.23
CA LYS A 20 -14.28 2.95 -1.11
C LYS A 20 -14.54 1.52 -1.59
N ALA A 21 -15.73 1.28 -2.12
CA ALA A 21 -16.07 -0.01 -2.74
C ALA A 21 -15.40 -0.14 -4.12
N ILE A 22 -14.73 -1.26 -4.34
CA ILE A 22 -14.03 -1.61 -5.59
C ILE A 22 -14.64 -2.90 -6.15
N LYS A 23 -15.06 -2.85 -7.40
CA LYS A 23 -15.45 -4.05 -8.16
C LYS A 23 -14.23 -4.60 -8.88
N TYR A 24 -14.05 -5.90 -8.77
CA TYR A 24 -12.93 -6.61 -9.38
C TYR A 24 -13.35 -7.97 -9.92
N ARG A 25 -12.50 -8.55 -10.75
CA ARG A 25 -12.61 -9.93 -11.23
C ARG A 25 -11.38 -10.73 -10.85
N PRO A 26 -11.48 -12.06 -10.78
CA PRO A 26 -10.31 -12.92 -10.69
C PRO A 26 -9.35 -12.67 -11.85
N PHE A 27 -8.08 -12.95 -11.64
CA PHE A 27 -7.13 -12.95 -12.76
C PHE A 27 -7.33 -14.19 -13.64
N LEU A 28 -7.01 -14.06 -14.90
CA LEU A 28 -7.06 -15.10 -15.91
C LEU A 28 -5.64 -15.61 -16.20
N VAL A 29 -5.53 -16.66 -16.98
CA VAL A 29 -4.22 -17.24 -17.38
C VAL A 29 -3.25 -16.20 -17.95
N LYS A 30 -3.75 -15.16 -18.61
CA LYS A 30 -2.90 -14.08 -19.14
C LYS A 30 -2.24 -13.25 -18.04
N GLU A 31 -2.94 -12.97 -16.93
CA GLU A 31 -2.38 -12.28 -15.76
C GLU A 31 -1.46 -13.22 -14.97
N GLU A 32 -1.82 -14.50 -14.84
CA GLU A 32 -0.97 -15.51 -14.21
C GLU A 32 0.40 -15.64 -14.89
N LYS A 33 0.43 -15.64 -16.23
CA LYS A 33 1.69 -15.61 -16.98
C LYS A 33 2.57 -14.41 -16.65
N ILE A 34 1.96 -13.24 -16.46
CA ILE A 34 2.71 -12.02 -16.08
C ILE A 34 3.40 -12.22 -14.72
N LEU A 35 2.68 -12.80 -13.76
CA LEU A 35 3.23 -13.08 -12.42
C LEU A 35 4.35 -14.12 -12.47
N ILE A 36 4.15 -15.23 -13.19
CA ILE A 36 5.16 -16.29 -13.32
C ILE A 36 6.46 -15.75 -13.92
N ILE A 37 6.37 -15.01 -15.03
CA ILE A 37 7.53 -14.41 -15.70
C ILE A 37 8.27 -13.44 -14.76
N ALA A 38 7.52 -12.63 -14.01
CA ALA A 38 8.12 -11.71 -13.06
C ALA A 38 8.81 -12.42 -11.90
N MET A 39 8.22 -13.50 -11.38
CA MET A 39 8.82 -14.30 -10.31
C MET A 39 10.10 -15.02 -10.77
N GLU A 40 10.12 -15.52 -12.02
CA GLU A 40 11.31 -16.15 -12.61
C GLU A 40 12.49 -15.17 -12.77
N SER A 41 12.20 -13.86 -12.92
CA SER A 41 13.25 -12.84 -13.04
C SER A 41 14.01 -12.59 -11.74
N GLN A 42 13.45 -12.94 -10.59
CA GLN A 42 13.97 -12.64 -9.25
C GLN A 42 14.29 -11.14 -9.03
N ASP A 43 13.65 -10.28 -9.79
CA ASP A 43 13.79 -8.81 -9.72
C ASP A 43 12.55 -8.22 -9.05
N ASP A 44 12.75 -7.67 -7.85
CA ASP A 44 11.66 -7.10 -7.05
C ASP A 44 10.91 -5.98 -7.77
N LYS A 45 11.59 -5.19 -8.61
CA LYS A 45 10.93 -4.16 -9.44
C LYS A 45 9.99 -4.78 -10.48
N GLN A 46 10.43 -5.85 -11.13
CA GLN A 46 9.62 -6.55 -12.11
C GLN A 46 8.42 -7.22 -11.43
N ILE A 47 8.63 -7.85 -10.28
CA ILE A 47 7.56 -8.47 -9.48
C ILE A 47 6.53 -7.42 -9.06
N THR A 48 6.95 -6.28 -8.53
CA THR A 48 6.07 -5.21 -8.11
C THR A 48 5.27 -4.61 -9.30
N ASN A 49 5.93 -4.39 -10.43
CA ASN A 49 5.26 -3.91 -11.65
C ASN A 49 4.27 -4.95 -12.21
N ALA A 50 4.58 -6.23 -12.11
CA ALA A 50 3.67 -7.31 -12.50
C ALA A 50 2.42 -7.33 -11.62
N ILE A 51 2.58 -7.26 -10.30
CA ILE A 51 1.46 -7.17 -9.34
C ILE A 51 0.58 -5.96 -9.65
N LYS A 52 1.18 -4.78 -9.83
CA LYS A 52 0.47 -3.57 -10.23
C LYS A 52 -0.33 -3.75 -11.53
N THR A 53 0.28 -4.33 -12.54
CA THR A 53 -0.35 -4.60 -13.84
C THR A 53 -1.53 -5.56 -13.71
N VAL A 54 -1.35 -6.64 -12.95
CA VAL A 54 -2.40 -7.64 -12.69
C VAL A 54 -3.58 -7.02 -11.96
N ILE A 55 -3.33 -6.27 -10.88
CA ILE A 55 -4.37 -5.58 -10.13
C ILE A 55 -5.13 -4.59 -11.03
N SER A 56 -4.40 -3.76 -11.80
CA SER A 56 -5.00 -2.80 -12.73
C SER A 56 -5.91 -3.46 -13.76
N ASN A 57 -5.51 -4.63 -14.27
CA ASN A 57 -6.31 -5.40 -15.23
C ASN A 57 -7.54 -6.07 -14.60
N CYS A 58 -7.50 -6.33 -13.30
CA CYS A 58 -8.58 -7.01 -12.57
C CYS A 58 -9.61 -6.03 -11.99
N ILE A 59 -9.24 -4.76 -11.74
CA ILE A 59 -10.17 -3.74 -11.25
C ILE A 59 -11.14 -3.34 -12.37
N LEU A 60 -12.44 -3.36 -12.05
CA LEU A 60 -13.53 -2.96 -12.95
C LEU A 60 -14.09 -1.56 -12.64
N THR A 61 -13.82 -1.04 -11.44
CA THR A 61 -14.24 0.30 -11.03
C THR A 61 -13.44 1.35 -11.79
N LYS A 62 -14.15 2.22 -12.53
CA LYS A 62 -13.52 3.30 -13.30
C LYS A 62 -12.91 4.37 -12.37
N GLY A 63 -11.80 4.97 -12.81
CA GLY A 63 -11.16 6.10 -12.11
C GLY A 63 -10.31 5.70 -10.90
N VAL A 64 -10.06 4.41 -10.70
CA VAL A 64 -9.11 3.91 -9.70
C VAL A 64 -7.76 3.72 -10.36
N LYS A 65 -6.77 4.44 -9.86
CA LYS A 65 -5.36 4.27 -10.27
C LYS A 65 -4.64 3.50 -9.17
N VAL A 66 -4.08 2.36 -9.51
CA VAL A 66 -3.38 1.49 -8.54
C VAL A 66 -2.16 2.19 -7.94
N GLU A 67 -1.54 3.08 -8.71
CA GLU A 67 -0.38 3.87 -8.24
C GLU A 67 -0.70 4.80 -7.06
N ASP A 68 -1.95 5.26 -6.97
CA ASP A 68 -2.39 6.22 -5.96
C ASP A 68 -2.94 5.52 -4.70
N LEU A 69 -3.09 4.18 -4.74
CA LEU A 69 -3.57 3.40 -3.61
C LEU A 69 -2.48 3.24 -2.55
N ALA A 70 -2.88 3.15 -1.30
CA ALA A 70 -2.00 2.78 -0.20
C ALA A 70 -1.44 1.36 -0.41
N THR A 71 -0.21 1.12 0.04
CA THR A 71 0.46 -0.17 -0.14
C THR A 71 -0.35 -1.33 0.42
N PHE A 72 -0.90 -1.18 1.63
CA PHE A 72 -1.72 -2.22 2.25
C PHE A 72 -3.09 -2.42 1.56
N ASP A 73 -3.65 -1.42 0.88
CA ASP A 73 -4.83 -1.60 0.03
C ASP A 73 -4.51 -2.49 -1.18
N ILE A 74 -3.31 -2.31 -1.75
CA ILE A 74 -2.85 -3.10 -2.89
C ILE A 74 -2.63 -4.55 -2.47
N GLU A 75 -1.99 -4.78 -1.32
CA GLU A 75 -1.80 -6.12 -0.77
C GLU A 75 -3.14 -6.79 -0.48
N TYR A 76 -4.08 -6.07 0.13
CA TYR A 76 -5.42 -6.56 0.41
C TYR A 76 -6.21 -6.89 -0.87
N LEU A 77 -6.15 -6.02 -1.89
CA LEU A 77 -6.71 -6.26 -3.22
C LEU A 77 -6.11 -7.50 -3.86
N PHE A 78 -4.78 -7.63 -3.84
CA PHE A 78 -4.08 -8.75 -4.45
C PHE A 78 -4.44 -10.08 -3.78
N LEU A 79 -4.50 -10.12 -2.45
CA LEU A 79 -4.92 -11.30 -1.69
C LEU A 79 -6.34 -11.75 -2.07
N ASN A 80 -7.28 -10.80 -2.13
CA ASN A 80 -8.66 -11.10 -2.51
C ASN A 80 -8.78 -11.57 -3.97
N ILE A 81 -8.10 -10.89 -4.91
CA ILE A 81 -8.07 -11.30 -6.31
C ILE A 81 -7.49 -12.72 -6.44
N ARG A 82 -6.37 -13.00 -5.74
CA ARG A 82 -5.72 -14.32 -5.72
C ARG A 82 -6.64 -15.40 -5.13
N GLY A 83 -7.26 -15.13 -3.99
CA GLY A 83 -8.18 -16.07 -3.34
C GLY A 83 -9.31 -16.50 -4.28
N LYS A 84 -9.90 -15.55 -4.99
CA LYS A 84 -10.99 -15.85 -5.96
C LYS A 84 -10.49 -16.41 -7.30
N SER A 85 -9.17 -16.43 -7.55
CA SER A 85 -8.58 -16.95 -8.79
C SER A 85 -8.07 -18.37 -8.66
N VAL A 86 -7.36 -18.68 -7.57
CA VAL A 86 -6.61 -19.95 -7.39
C VAL A 86 -7.14 -20.76 -6.21
N GLY A 87 -7.83 -20.10 -5.28
CA GLY A 87 -8.37 -20.73 -4.07
C GLY A 87 -8.13 -19.86 -2.83
N GLU A 88 -9.00 -20.03 -1.87
CA GLU A 88 -9.07 -19.21 -0.65
C GLU A 88 -8.08 -19.67 0.43
N THR A 89 -7.38 -20.78 0.23
CA THR A 89 -6.40 -21.31 1.18
C THR A 89 -5.00 -21.33 0.60
N VAL A 90 -4.00 -21.16 1.47
CA VAL A 90 -2.57 -21.28 1.16
C VAL A 90 -1.91 -22.15 2.20
N ASP A 91 -1.21 -23.19 1.74
CA ASP A 91 -0.37 -23.99 2.61
C ASP A 91 1.03 -23.42 2.66
N VAL A 92 1.52 -23.13 3.86
CA VAL A 92 2.86 -22.59 4.11
C VAL A 92 3.58 -23.46 5.12
N LEU A 93 4.89 -23.52 5.02
CA LEU A 93 5.75 -24.14 6.01
C LEU A 93 6.30 -23.04 6.92
N ILE A 94 5.96 -23.11 8.20
CA ILE A 94 6.46 -22.15 9.20
C ILE A 94 7.58 -22.83 9.97
N THR A 95 8.75 -22.19 10.00
CA THR A 95 9.87 -22.65 10.82
C THR A 95 9.63 -22.26 12.27
N CYS A 96 9.73 -23.24 13.18
CA CYS A 96 9.56 -23.01 14.61
C CYS A 96 10.67 -22.05 15.13
N PRO A 97 10.31 -21.02 15.89
CA PRO A 97 11.28 -20.04 16.37
C PRO A 97 12.17 -20.56 17.54
N ASP A 98 11.82 -21.69 18.15
CA ASP A 98 12.53 -22.27 19.28
C ASP A 98 13.76 -23.10 18.87
N ASP A 99 13.72 -23.76 17.71
CA ASP A 99 14.84 -24.59 17.20
C ASP A 99 15.36 -24.12 15.82
N GLU A 100 14.66 -23.20 15.15
CA GLU A 100 14.98 -22.63 13.84
C GLU A 100 15.16 -23.66 12.69
N VAL A 101 14.76 -24.91 12.93
CA VAL A 101 14.94 -26.05 12.00
C VAL A 101 13.63 -26.75 11.70
N THR A 102 12.79 -26.98 12.71
CA THR A 102 11.53 -27.71 12.54
C THR A 102 10.54 -26.90 11.72
N GLN A 103 10.04 -27.48 10.63
CA GLN A 103 9.02 -26.87 9.78
C GLN A 103 7.67 -27.52 10.03
N VAL A 104 6.67 -26.69 10.30
CA VAL A 104 5.28 -27.11 10.53
C VAL A 104 4.43 -26.62 9.36
N PRO A 105 3.67 -27.53 8.70
CA PRO A 105 2.70 -27.09 7.68
C PRO A 105 1.52 -26.41 8.34
N VAL A 106 1.18 -25.22 7.84
CA VAL A 106 0.02 -24.44 8.29
C VAL A 106 -0.79 -24.03 7.08
N THR A 107 -2.11 -24.26 7.14
CA THR A 107 -3.04 -23.81 6.12
C THR A 107 -3.64 -22.46 6.57
N ILE A 108 -3.43 -21.42 5.78
CA ILE A 108 -3.95 -20.08 6.03
C ILE A 108 -5.15 -19.86 5.10
N ASN A 109 -6.29 -19.47 5.68
CA ASN A 109 -7.44 -19.03 4.90
C ASN A 109 -7.30 -17.53 4.60
N LEU A 110 -7.26 -17.17 3.34
CA LEU A 110 -7.05 -15.78 2.89
C LEU A 110 -8.25 -14.87 3.24
N ASP A 111 -9.45 -15.42 3.36
CA ASP A 111 -10.65 -14.66 3.75
C ASP A 111 -10.60 -14.21 5.23
N ASP A 112 -9.79 -14.88 6.06
CA ASP A 112 -9.60 -14.52 7.48
C ASP A 112 -8.57 -13.39 7.66
N ILE A 113 -7.81 -13.08 6.61
CA ILE A 113 -6.81 -11.99 6.66
C ILE A 113 -7.51 -10.65 6.59
N GLN A 114 -7.39 -9.87 7.64
CA GLN A 114 -7.97 -8.54 7.74
C GLN A 114 -6.88 -7.51 8.03
N VAL A 115 -7.05 -6.32 7.47
CA VAL A 115 -6.21 -5.18 7.82
C VAL A 115 -6.59 -4.70 9.23
N GLN A 116 -5.65 -4.82 10.16
CA GLN A 116 -5.84 -4.32 11.51
C GLN A 116 -5.71 -2.78 11.50
N THR A 117 -6.79 -2.10 11.85
CA THR A 117 -6.79 -0.66 12.05
C THR A 117 -6.73 -0.36 13.55
N ASN A 118 -5.79 0.46 13.98
CA ASN A 118 -5.76 0.93 15.35
C ASN A 118 -6.78 2.07 15.51
N GLU A 119 -7.72 1.93 16.45
CA GLU A 119 -8.74 2.96 16.72
C GLU A 119 -8.13 4.32 17.12
N ASN A 120 -6.93 4.31 17.67
CA ASN A 120 -6.19 5.52 18.04
C ASN A 120 -5.32 6.09 16.90
N HIS A 121 -5.38 5.48 15.70
CA HIS A 121 -4.62 5.98 14.57
C HIS A 121 -5.33 7.19 13.96
N THR A 122 -4.74 8.35 14.13
CA THR A 122 -5.18 9.58 13.47
C THR A 122 -4.19 9.96 12.38
N ARG A 123 -4.72 10.45 11.27
CA ARG A 123 -3.89 11.04 10.20
C ARG A 123 -3.56 12.50 10.44
N ASP A 124 -4.17 13.09 11.47
CA ASP A 124 -4.00 14.48 11.82
C ASP A 124 -2.93 14.62 12.92
N ILE A 125 -1.89 15.37 12.62
CA ILE A 125 -0.76 15.67 13.51
C ILE A 125 -0.87 17.14 13.91
N LYS A 126 -1.04 17.41 15.19
CA LYS A 126 -0.99 18.79 15.70
C LYS A 126 0.45 19.26 15.70
N LEU A 127 0.74 20.28 14.91
CA LEU A 127 2.06 20.93 14.90
C LEU A 127 2.18 21.95 16.02
N ASP A 128 1.12 22.74 16.26
CA ASP A 128 0.98 23.65 17.38
C ASP A 128 -0.51 23.84 17.75
N ASP A 129 -0.82 24.84 18.58
CA ASP A 129 -2.20 25.08 19.04
C ASP A 129 -3.17 25.47 17.89
N ASN A 130 -2.64 26.03 16.80
CA ASN A 130 -3.44 26.56 15.68
C ASN A 130 -3.24 25.76 14.37
N LEU A 131 -2.17 24.98 14.24
CA LEU A 131 -1.80 24.35 12.98
C LEU A 131 -1.81 22.84 13.08
N THR A 132 -2.56 22.21 12.18
CA THR A 132 -2.64 20.75 12.07
C THR A 132 -2.24 20.32 10.66
N MET A 133 -1.42 19.27 10.57
CA MET A 133 -1.04 18.65 9.33
C MET A 133 -1.76 17.29 9.19
N ARG A 134 -2.44 17.10 8.06
CA ARG A 134 -3.05 15.82 7.70
C ARG A 134 -2.15 15.05 6.77
N MET A 135 -1.89 13.81 7.14
CA MET A 135 -1.09 12.88 6.35
C MET A 135 -1.97 11.90 5.58
N LYS A 136 -1.51 11.49 4.40
CA LYS A 136 -2.04 10.36 3.65
C LYS A 136 -1.06 9.19 3.74
N TYR A 137 -1.56 7.98 3.52
CA TYR A 137 -0.69 6.80 3.46
C TYR A 137 0.24 6.85 2.25
N PRO A 138 1.48 6.33 2.38
CA PRO A 138 2.39 6.25 1.24
C PRO A 138 1.76 5.43 0.11
N SER A 139 1.83 5.95 -1.09
CA SER A 139 1.38 5.26 -2.29
C SER A 139 2.40 4.22 -2.75
N LEU A 140 1.93 3.25 -3.58
CA LEU A 140 2.84 2.26 -4.18
C LEU A 140 3.99 2.92 -4.95
N SER A 141 3.72 4.01 -5.67
CA SER A 141 4.75 4.73 -6.42
C SER A 141 5.84 5.29 -5.51
N GLN A 142 5.46 5.82 -4.35
CA GLN A 142 6.40 6.30 -3.33
C GLN A 142 7.16 5.16 -2.69
N PHE A 143 6.47 4.06 -2.35
CA PHE A 143 7.09 2.87 -1.80
C PHE A 143 8.13 2.27 -2.75
N ILE A 144 7.80 2.09 -4.03
CA ILE A 144 8.72 1.58 -5.05
C ILE A 144 9.93 2.49 -5.17
N LYS A 145 9.72 3.81 -5.29
CA LYS A 145 10.80 4.78 -5.45
C LYS A 145 11.79 4.73 -4.30
N ASN A 146 11.30 4.55 -3.08
CA ASN A 146 12.13 4.61 -1.87
C ASN A 146 12.74 3.27 -1.47
N ASN A 147 12.11 2.12 -1.78
CA ASN A 147 12.60 0.81 -1.34
C ASN A 147 13.46 0.08 -2.39
N PHE A 148 13.31 0.37 -3.69
CA PHE A 148 14.10 -0.31 -4.71
C PHE A 148 15.35 0.46 -5.19
N ASN A 149 15.59 1.65 -4.69
CA ASN A 149 16.84 2.38 -4.94
C ASN A 149 17.86 2.24 -3.79
N ILE A 150 17.60 1.30 -2.84
CA ILE A 150 18.34 1.23 -1.58
C ILE A 150 19.60 0.40 -1.72
N THR A 151 20.69 1.05 -2.03
CA THR A 151 21.99 0.73 -1.39
C THR A 151 22.27 1.66 -0.19
N ASP A 152 21.72 2.87 -0.18
CA ASP A 152 21.84 3.82 0.94
C ASP A 152 20.59 4.72 0.97
N VAL A 153 19.74 4.58 1.99
CA VAL A 153 18.64 5.53 2.25
C VAL A 153 19.24 6.85 2.67
N THR A 154 19.09 7.86 1.85
CA THR A 154 19.58 9.20 2.18
C THR A 154 18.56 9.97 3.02
N VAL A 155 19.02 11.01 3.70
CA VAL A 155 18.13 11.94 4.42
C VAL A 155 17.11 12.54 3.44
N ASP A 156 17.55 12.87 2.23
CA ASP A 156 16.70 13.43 1.18
C ASP A 156 15.55 12.46 0.77
N ASP A 157 15.80 11.15 0.74
CA ASP A 157 14.77 10.15 0.41
C ASP A 157 13.69 10.09 1.51
N THR A 158 14.11 10.23 2.78
CA THR A 158 13.17 10.29 3.92
C THR A 158 12.31 11.55 3.84
N PHE A 159 12.91 12.71 3.54
CA PHE A 159 12.18 13.96 3.35
C PHE A 159 11.22 13.88 2.13
N ASP A 160 11.66 13.27 1.04
CA ASP A 160 10.82 13.02 -0.14
C ASP A 160 9.61 12.15 0.19
N LEU A 161 9.78 11.12 1.02
CA LEU A 161 8.68 10.26 1.46
C LEU A 161 7.68 11.05 2.32
N ILE A 162 8.17 11.75 3.34
CA ILE A 162 7.34 12.52 4.26
C ILE A 162 6.56 13.60 3.51
N THR A 163 7.23 14.41 2.66
CA THR A 163 6.57 15.44 1.85
C THR A 163 5.50 14.85 0.93
N GLY A 164 5.78 13.70 0.33
CA GLY A 164 4.82 12.98 -0.51
C GLY A 164 3.61 12.43 0.25
N CYS A 165 3.71 12.26 1.57
CA CYS A 165 2.62 11.82 2.44
C CYS A 165 1.80 12.96 3.03
N ILE A 166 2.16 14.22 2.83
CA ILE A 166 1.33 15.35 3.23
C ILE A 166 0.08 15.39 2.32
N GLU A 167 -1.10 15.45 2.92
CA GLU A 167 -2.37 15.68 2.23
C GLU A 167 -2.73 17.16 2.23
N GLN A 168 -2.71 17.77 3.41
CA GLN A 168 -2.96 19.19 3.60
C GLN A 168 -2.43 19.68 4.95
N VAL A 169 -2.18 20.97 5.04
CA VAL A 169 -1.95 21.68 6.31
C VAL A 169 -3.12 22.62 6.50
N TYR A 170 -3.65 22.72 7.72
CA TYR A 170 -4.81 23.58 8.00
C TYR A 170 -4.78 24.17 9.40
N SER A 171 -5.41 25.33 9.52
CA SER A 171 -5.74 26.02 10.76
C SER A 171 -7.25 26.16 10.90
N GLU A 172 -7.72 26.88 11.93
CA GLU A 172 -9.14 27.22 12.05
C GLU A 172 -9.64 28.19 10.94
N GLU A 173 -8.73 29.00 10.37
CA GLU A 173 -9.07 30.04 9.41
C GLU A 173 -8.71 29.68 7.96
N GLU A 174 -7.64 28.91 7.75
CA GLU A 174 -7.08 28.65 6.42
C GLU A 174 -6.69 27.18 6.24
N SER A 175 -6.65 26.75 4.96
CA SER A 175 -6.27 25.39 4.58
C SER A 175 -5.41 25.40 3.30
N TRP A 176 -4.29 24.68 3.32
CA TRP A 176 -3.35 24.54 2.21
C TRP A 176 -3.29 23.08 1.79
N ALA A 177 -3.84 22.78 0.63
CA ALA A 177 -3.73 21.43 0.08
C ALA A 177 -2.32 21.21 -0.50
N ALA A 178 -1.73 20.06 -0.24
CA ALA A 178 -0.40 19.76 -0.78
C ALA A 178 -0.37 19.69 -2.31
N SER A 179 -1.53 19.47 -2.96
CA SER A 179 -1.68 19.53 -4.42
C SER A 179 -1.45 20.92 -5.00
N ASP A 180 -1.68 21.96 -4.21
CA ASP A 180 -1.60 23.36 -4.62
C ASP A 180 -0.23 23.97 -4.29
N CYS A 181 0.60 23.23 -3.56
CA CYS A 181 1.96 23.61 -3.17
C CYS A 181 3.00 22.95 -4.08
N THR A 182 4.09 23.64 -4.33
CA THR A 182 5.25 23.05 -4.99
C THR A 182 6.02 22.14 -4.02
N LYS A 183 6.75 21.16 -4.58
CA LYS A 183 7.61 20.29 -3.76
C LYS A 183 8.58 21.09 -2.89
N LYS A 184 9.12 22.19 -3.41
CA LYS A 184 10.06 23.06 -2.70
C LYS A 184 9.39 23.73 -1.49
N GLU A 185 8.19 24.24 -1.63
CA GLU A 185 7.43 24.86 -0.52
C GLU A 185 7.12 23.83 0.58
N LEU A 186 6.80 22.58 0.22
CA LEU A 186 6.58 21.51 1.19
C LEU A 186 7.88 21.14 1.94
N PHE A 187 9.03 21.12 1.26
CA PHE A 187 10.33 20.92 1.89
C PHE A 187 10.66 22.05 2.85
N GLU A 188 10.57 23.31 2.41
CA GLU A 188 10.80 24.49 3.23
C GLU A 188 9.87 24.55 4.44
N PHE A 189 8.65 24.01 4.32
CA PHE A 189 7.72 23.88 5.44
C PHE A 189 8.20 22.85 6.46
N ILE A 190 8.65 21.65 6.01
CA ILE A 190 9.18 20.61 6.91
C ILE A 190 10.46 21.08 7.61
N ASP A 191 11.32 21.82 6.92
CA ASP A 191 12.57 22.37 7.49
C ASP A 191 12.32 23.34 8.67
N GLN A 192 11.13 23.93 8.75
CA GLN A 192 10.75 24.84 9.84
C GLN A 192 10.23 24.07 11.08
N LEU A 193 9.96 22.78 10.98
CA LEU A 193 9.45 21.99 12.09
C LEU A 193 10.54 21.76 13.15
N SER A 194 10.14 21.76 14.41
CA SER A 194 11.02 21.34 15.48
C SER A 194 11.33 19.84 15.40
N SER A 195 12.45 19.41 15.95
CA SER A 195 12.80 17.99 16.03
C SER A 195 11.74 17.13 16.72
N LYS A 196 10.96 17.71 17.65
CA LYS A 196 9.85 17.00 18.30
C LYS A 196 8.71 16.75 17.33
N GLN A 197 8.27 17.76 16.59
CA GLN A 197 7.21 17.66 15.58
C GLN A 197 7.61 16.68 14.47
N PHE A 198 8.83 16.76 13.99
CA PHE A 198 9.36 15.85 12.97
C PHE A 198 9.35 14.39 13.46
N LYS A 199 9.70 14.14 14.71
CA LYS A 199 9.69 12.81 15.31
C LYS A 199 8.28 12.23 15.46
N GLU A 200 7.28 13.06 15.70
CA GLU A 200 5.86 12.65 15.72
C GLU A 200 5.41 12.19 14.34
N ILE A 201 5.80 12.89 13.28
CA ILE A 201 5.55 12.53 11.87
C ILE A 201 6.19 11.18 11.54
N GLU A 202 7.49 11.02 11.83
CA GLU A 202 8.25 9.79 11.58
C GLU A 202 7.64 8.56 12.31
N THR A 203 7.14 8.78 13.52
CA THR A 203 6.50 7.73 14.31
C THR A 203 5.17 7.28 13.71
N LEU A 204 4.45 8.20 13.10
CA LEU A 204 3.15 7.92 12.45
C LEU A 204 3.36 7.12 11.17
N ASP A 205 4.36 7.46 10.38
CA ASP A 205 4.73 6.73 9.17
C ASP A 205 5.13 5.28 9.46
N ARG A 206 5.98 5.05 10.46
CA ARG A 206 6.37 3.69 10.89
C ARG A 206 5.21 2.84 11.40
N LYS A 207 4.17 3.43 12.00
CA LYS A 207 2.98 2.71 12.48
C LYS A 207 2.00 2.41 11.36
N SER A 208 1.98 3.22 10.30
CA SER A 208 1.08 3.04 9.16
C SER A 208 1.58 2.01 8.13
N THR A 209 2.87 1.68 8.13
CA THR A 209 3.50 0.77 7.17
C THR A 209 3.63 -0.67 7.65
N ARG A 210 3.28 -0.99 8.90
CA ARG A 210 3.31 -2.37 9.40
C ARG A 210 1.94 -3.02 9.27
N LEU A 211 1.76 -3.87 8.26
CA LEU A 211 0.88 -5.02 8.37
C LEU A 211 1.47 -5.93 9.45
N ASN A 212 0.87 -5.90 10.64
CA ASN A 212 1.20 -6.91 11.62
C ASN A 212 0.55 -8.22 11.18
N SER A 213 1.32 -9.08 10.54
CA SER A 213 1.10 -10.51 10.57
C SER A 213 1.49 -10.99 11.96
N SER A 214 0.53 -11.07 12.88
CA SER A 214 0.65 -11.83 14.12
C SER A 214 0.19 -13.25 13.88
#